data_5b8fcd41a0f63490ded019da442fee40
#
_entry.id   5b8fcd41a0f63490ded019da442fee40
#
_cell.length_a   1.000
_cell.length_b   1.000
_cell.length_c   1.000
_cell.angle_alpha   90.00
_cell.angle_beta   90.00
_cell.angle_gamma   90.00
#
_symmetry.space_group_name_H-M   'P 1'
#
loop_
_entity.id
_entity.type
_entity.pdbx_description
1 polymer ?
#
loop_
_entity_poly.entity_id
_entity_poly.type
_entity_poly.pdbx_seq_one_letter_code
_entity_poly.pdbx_strand_id
1 'polypeptide(L)'
;MLHVGNDGGLFEKPVPVTEIVVANSERVELLVRGAGAPGSRTTLQTLPYDRYVQQTRPAGWDVTRDLAVLAYSDAPLADSVVIPASLRVVPPIDTARATAVRVMSLSQGMINGRMMNMTRPDVTARLGRTEIWRIENLVGMDHPFHLHGFQFQVIDRNGVPEPFRSWKDVVNVRKHETVRFVVRYDDFQGMWMFHCHILDHEDHGMMGVLAIHH
;
A
#
# COMPACT_ATOMS: atom_id res chain seq x y z
N MET A 1 -14.70 -9.07 9.52
CA MET A 1 -14.11 -9.39 8.19
C MET A 1 -12.76 -10.04 8.41
N LEU A 2 -12.26 -10.78 7.42
CA LEU A 2 -10.87 -11.28 7.40
C LEU A 2 -10.15 -10.66 6.21
N HIS A 3 -9.08 -9.92 6.49
CA HIS A 3 -8.18 -9.40 5.47
C HIS A 3 -7.23 -10.54 5.08
N VAL A 4 -7.26 -10.95 3.83
CA VAL A 4 -6.58 -12.15 3.35
C VAL A 4 -5.51 -11.87 2.30
N GLY A 5 -5.50 -10.68 1.72
CA GLY A 5 -4.52 -10.31 0.70
C GLY A 5 -4.51 -8.81 0.42
N ASN A 6 -3.46 -8.39 -0.26
CA ASN A 6 -3.29 -7.02 -0.76
C ASN A 6 -2.64 -7.05 -2.16
N ASP A 7 -2.05 -5.95 -2.58
CA ASP A 7 -1.47 -5.67 -3.91
C ASP A 7 -0.78 -6.87 -4.58
N GLY A 8 0.02 -7.61 -3.82
CA GLY A 8 0.80 -8.77 -4.31
C GLY A 8 0.18 -10.13 -4.01
N GLY A 9 -1.12 -10.16 -3.66
CA GLY A 9 -1.90 -11.37 -3.41
C GLY A 9 -2.02 -11.75 -1.94
N LEU A 10 -2.27 -13.05 -1.68
CA LEU A 10 -2.62 -13.53 -0.35
C LEU A 10 -1.51 -13.35 0.69
N PHE A 11 -1.91 -13.17 1.94
CA PHE A 11 -1.05 -13.23 3.13
C PHE A 11 -0.70 -14.66 3.52
N GLU A 12 0.18 -14.82 4.50
CA GLU A 12 0.47 -16.14 5.08
C GLU A 12 -0.73 -16.70 5.84
N LYS A 13 -1.51 -15.82 6.48
CA LYS A 13 -2.72 -16.19 7.25
C LYS A 13 -3.76 -15.08 7.21
N PRO A 14 -5.05 -15.42 7.41
CA PRO A 14 -6.09 -14.40 7.54
C PRO A 14 -5.87 -13.50 8.77
N VAL A 15 -6.14 -12.20 8.60
CA VAL A 15 -6.05 -11.20 9.68
C VAL A 15 -7.45 -10.67 9.98
N PRO A 16 -7.98 -10.87 11.20
CA PRO A 16 -9.27 -10.31 11.57
C PRO A 16 -9.24 -8.78 11.60
N VAL A 17 -10.21 -8.13 10.94
CA VAL A 17 -10.33 -6.67 10.90
C VAL A 17 -11.80 -6.25 11.01
N THR A 18 -12.04 -5.10 11.61
CA THR A 18 -13.34 -4.42 11.63
C THR A 18 -13.34 -3.24 10.68
N GLU A 19 -12.18 -2.61 10.52
CA GLU A 19 -11.94 -1.51 9.59
C GLU A 19 -10.53 -1.62 8.99
N ILE A 20 -10.31 -0.97 7.87
CA ILE A 20 -9.02 -0.93 7.18
C ILE A 20 -8.86 0.40 6.44
N VAL A 21 -7.66 0.98 6.50
CA VAL A 21 -7.31 2.12 5.67
C VAL A 21 -6.78 1.60 4.34
N VAL A 22 -7.36 2.09 3.25
CA VAL A 22 -6.94 1.76 1.88
C VAL A 22 -6.60 3.07 1.19
N ALA A 23 -5.35 3.26 0.86
CA ALA A 23 -4.90 4.44 0.14
C ALA A 23 -5.10 4.28 -1.38
N ASN A 24 -4.93 5.37 -2.11
CA ASN A 24 -5.04 5.34 -3.58
C ASN A 24 -4.14 4.24 -4.15
N SER A 25 -4.70 3.41 -5.01
CA SER A 25 -4.06 2.26 -5.68
C SER A 25 -3.64 1.09 -4.80
N GLU A 26 -3.82 1.13 -3.49
CA GLU A 26 -3.76 -0.09 -2.70
C GLU A 26 -4.96 -0.99 -3.03
N ARG A 27 -4.74 -2.27 -3.16
CA ARG A 27 -5.79 -3.29 -3.32
C ARG A 27 -5.86 -4.11 -2.06
N VAL A 28 -7.06 -4.49 -1.66
CA VAL A 28 -7.30 -5.33 -0.48
C VAL A 28 -8.29 -6.43 -0.81
N GLU A 29 -8.05 -7.60 -0.27
CA GLU A 29 -8.92 -8.76 -0.40
C GLU A 29 -9.52 -9.08 0.97
N LEU A 30 -10.85 -9.00 1.06
CA LEU A 30 -11.59 -9.21 2.29
C LEU A 30 -12.56 -10.37 2.14
N LEU A 31 -12.52 -11.32 3.09
CA LEU A 31 -13.57 -12.31 3.25
C LEU A 31 -14.59 -11.77 4.26
N VAL A 32 -15.83 -11.66 3.81
CA VAL A 32 -16.94 -11.21 4.64
C VAL A 32 -17.88 -12.38 4.84
N ARG A 33 -18.09 -12.76 6.10
CA ARG A 33 -19.11 -13.78 6.44
C ARG A 33 -20.43 -13.07 6.67
N GLY A 34 -21.45 -13.49 5.95
CA GLY A 34 -22.83 -13.11 6.27
C GLY A 34 -23.24 -13.69 7.61
N ALA A 35 -23.73 -12.86 8.51
CA ALA A 35 -24.16 -13.28 9.85
C ALA A 35 -25.47 -12.59 10.26
N GLY A 36 -26.17 -11.95 9.32
CA GLY A 36 -27.45 -11.31 9.55
C GLY A 36 -28.60 -12.30 9.51
N ALA A 37 -29.68 -11.99 10.26
CA ALA A 37 -30.94 -12.74 10.17
C ALA A 37 -31.57 -12.57 8.77
N PRO A 38 -32.34 -13.54 8.28
CA PRO A 38 -33.11 -13.42 7.04
C PRO A 38 -33.92 -12.13 7.00
N GLY A 39 -33.89 -11.44 5.85
CA GLY A 39 -34.58 -10.15 5.66
C GLY A 39 -33.81 -8.93 6.24
N SER A 40 -32.75 -9.13 7.02
CA SER A 40 -31.94 -8.04 7.54
C SER A 40 -30.92 -7.53 6.50
N ARG A 41 -30.25 -6.42 6.84
CA ARG A 41 -29.21 -5.79 5.99
C ARG A 41 -28.01 -5.39 6.83
N THR A 42 -26.82 -5.47 6.25
CA THR A 42 -25.58 -4.94 6.80
C THR A 42 -24.91 -4.07 5.74
N THR A 43 -24.37 -2.93 6.15
CA THR A 43 -23.77 -1.98 5.22
C THR A 43 -22.25 -1.95 5.39
N LEU A 44 -21.53 -2.05 4.28
CA LEU A 44 -20.12 -1.69 4.20
C LEU A 44 -20.03 -0.18 3.95
N GLN A 45 -19.26 0.51 4.78
CA GLN A 45 -19.20 1.97 4.76
C GLN A 45 -17.75 2.47 4.62
N THR A 46 -17.59 3.66 4.00
CA THR A 46 -16.40 4.46 4.24
C THR A 46 -16.55 5.23 5.54
N LEU A 47 -15.50 5.22 6.34
CA LEU A 47 -15.44 6.04 7.54
C LEU A 47 -14.60 7.31 7.28
N PRO A 48 -14.83 8.40 8.01
CA PRO A 48 -13.97 9.56 7.95
C PRO A 48 -12.52 9.19 8.25
N TYR A 49 -11.60 9.67 7.40
CA TYR A 49 -10.19 9.50 7.60
C TYR A 49 -9.45 10.82 7.35
N ASP A 50 -8.78 11.35 8.37
CA ASP A 50 -8.07 12.61 8.29
C ASP A 50 -6.61 12.41 7.85
N ARG A 51 -6.39 12.52 6.57
CA ARG A 51 -5.05 12.45 5.96
C ARG A 51 -4.27 13.79 5.99
N TYR A 52 -4.86 14.85 6.55
CA TYR A 52 -4.26 16.19 6.59
C TYR A 52 -3.97 16.63 8.03
N VAL A 53 -2.93 17.45 8.24
CA VAL A 53 -2.66 18.09 9.55
C VAL A 53 -3.08 19.56 9.58
N GLN A 54 -2.80 20.31 8.53
CA GLN A 54 -2.91 21.77 8.56
C GLN A 54 -3.63 22.40 7.35
N GLN A 55 -4.28 21.58 6.52
CA GLN A 55 -4.95 22.08 5.32
C GLN A 55 -6.45 22.21 5.52
N THR A 56 -7.08 23.10 4.75
CA THR A 56 -8.53 23.15 4.64
C THR A 56 -9.02 21.83 4.08
N ARG A 57 -9.89 21.16 4.84
CA ARG A 57 -10.43 19.88 4.45
C ARG A 57 -11.53 20.07 3.40
N PRO A 58 -11.62 19.21 2.38
CA PRO A 58 -12.73 19.25 1.42
C PRO A 58 -14.09 19.10 2.12
N ALA A 59 -15.13 19.69 1.58
CA ALA A 59 -16.47 19.51 2.12
C ALA A 59 -16.85 18.03 2.13
N GLY A 60 -17.43 17.56 3.25
CA GLY A 60 -17.85 16.17 3.42
C GLY A 60 -16.72 15.15 3.64
N TRP A 61 -15.53 15.60 4.02
CA TRP A 61 -14.41 14.71 4.40
C TRP A 61 -14.74 13.85 5.64
N ASP A 62 -15.63 14.34 6.50
CA ASP A 62 -16.05 13.76 7.77
C ASP A 62 -17.38 12.99 7.68
N VAL A 63 -17.88 12.76 6.48
CA VAL A 63 -19.15 12.06 6.26
C VAL A 63 -18.92 10.59 5.99
N THR A 64 -19.56 9.74 6.80
CA THR A 64 -19.67 8.30 6.51
C THR A 64 -20.56 8.09 5.28
N ARG A 65 -20.15 7.21 4.36
CA ARG A 65 -20.91 6.89 3.15
C ARG A 65 -21.05 5.38 2.99
N ASP A 66 -22.22 4.97 2.53
CA ASP A 66 -22.47 3.57 2.19
C ASP A 66 -21.74 3.23 0.87
N LEU A 67 -20.98 2.12 0.90
CA LEU A 67 -20.30 1.55 -0.28
C LEU A 67 -21.11 0.40 -0.87
N ALA A 68 -21.63 -0.47 -0.01
CA ALA A 68 -22.39 -1.62 -0.43
C ALA A 68 -23.36 -2.06 0.68
N VAL A 69 -24.49 -2.60 0.29
CA VAL A 69 -25.47 -3.18 1.20
C VAL A 69 -25.54 -4.69 0.97
N LEU A 70 -25.28 -5.46 2.02
CA LEU A 70 -25.46 -6.90 2.07
C LEU A 70 -26.87 -7.18 2.56
N ALA A 71 -27.75 -7.68 1.69
CA ALA A 71 -29.09 -8.11 2.06
C ALA A 71 -29.11 -9.62 2.28
N TYR A 72 -29.63 -10.06 3.41
CA TYR A 72 -29.72 -11.48 3.77
C TYR A 72 -31.08 -12.05 3.34
N SER A 73 -31.04 -13.07 2.48
CA SER A 73 -32.24 -13.77 2.01
C SER A 73 -32.64 -14.88 2.99
N ASP A 74 -33.83 -15.44 2.78
CA ASP A 74 -34.32 -16.61 3.50
C ASP A 74 -33.81 -17.94 2.91
N ALA A 75 -32.98 -17.88 1.86
CA ALA A 75 -32.40 -19.07 1.27
C ALA A 75 -31.53 -19.82 2.29
N PRO A 76 -31.55 -21.15 2.29
CA PRO A 76 -30.67 -21.92 3.16
C PRO A 76 -29.22 -21.55 2.93
N LEU A 77 -28.45 -21.53 4.01
CA LEU A 77 -27.00 -21.31 3.92
C LEU A 77 -26.41 -22.37 2.98
N ALA A 78 -25.60 -21.89 2.01
CA ALA A 78 -24.73 -22.78 1.27
C ALA A 78 -23.72 -23.44 2.25
N ASP A 79 -23.09 -24.53 1.83
CA ASP A 79 -22.09 -25.22 2.63
C ASP A 79 -21.04 -24.24 3.15
N SER A 80 -20.69 -24.35 4.43
CA SER A 80 -19.73 -23.46 5.05
C SER A 80 -18.34 -23.69 4.44
N VAL A 81 -17.79 -22.68 3.80
CA VAL A 81 -16.40 -22.69 3.35
C VAL A 81 -15.47 -22.65 4.57
N VAL A 82 -14.61 -23.65 4.70
CA VAL A 82 -13.55 -23.66 5.70
C VAL A 82 -12.40 -22.79 5.19
N ILE A 83 -12.11 -21.71 5.92
CA ILE A 83 -10.99 -20.84 5.61
C ILE A 83 -9.75 -21.46 6.24
N PRO A 84 -8.70 -21.78 5.45
CA PRO A 84 -7.47 -22.34 5.98
C PRO A 84 -6.77 -21.39 6.95
N ALA A 85 -6.15 -21.92 8.00
CA ALA A 85 -5.33 -21.13 8.93
C ALA A 85 -4.05 -20.60 8.26
N SER A 86 -3.56 -21.29 7.23
CA SER A 86 -2.43 -20.86 6.37
C SER A 86 -2.92 -20.73 4.94
N LEU A 87 -2.70 -19.57 4.31
CA LEU A 87 -3.16 -19.27 2.94
C LEU A 87 -2.06 -19.51 1.90
N ARG A 88 -0.85 -19.03 2.19
CA ARG A 88 0.32 -19.24 1.32
C ARG A 88 1.61 -19.03 2.11
N VAL A 89 2.74 -19.40 1.53
CA VAL A 89 4.06 -19.00 2.00
C VAL A 89 4.45 -17.67 1.37
N VAL A 90 4.84 -16.68 2.17
CA VAL A 90 5.40 -15.40 1.70
C VAL A 90 6.89 -15.39 2.09
N PRO A 91 7.80 -15.78 1.18
CA PRO A 91 9.23 -15.83 1.52
C PRO A 91 9.76 -14.43 1.84
N PRO A 92 10.60 -14.25 2.87
CA PRO A 92 11.20 -12.96 3.16
C PRO A 92 12.24 -12.61 2.10
N ILE A 93 12.30 -11.33 1.73
CA ILE A 93 13.50 -10.79 1.08
C ILE A 93 14.57 -10.61 2.17
N ASP A 94 15.74 -11.18 1.98
CA ASP A 94 16.83 -11.09 2.95
C ASP A 94 17.42 -9.66 2.98
N THR A 95 17.12 -8.92 4.02
CA THR A 95 17.59 -7.55 4.22
C THR A 95 19.10 -7.46 4.47
N ALA A 96 19.74 -8.53 4.96
CA ALA A 96 21.19 -8.55 5.14
C ALA A 96 21.96 -8.55 3.80
N ARG A 97 21.29 -8.91 2.71
CA ARG A 97 21.84 -8.84 1.35
C ARG A 97 21.63 -7.50 0.65
N ALA A 98 21.05 -6.51 1.34
CA ALA A 98 20.84 -5.20 0.75
C ALA A 98 22.17 -4.52 0.41
N THR A 99 22.32 -4.10 -0.83
CA THR A 99 23.54 -3.46 -1.36
C THR A 99 23.51 -1.94 -1.22
N ALA A 100 22.34 -1.36 -0.97
CA ALA A 100 22.15 0.07 -0.76
C ALA A 100 20.92 0.36 0.12
N VAL A 101 20.95 1.54 0.74
CA VAL A 101 19.79 2.16 1.35
C VAL A 101 19.48 3.43 0.58
N ARG A 102 18.27 3.53 0.02
CA ARG A 102 17.79 4.72 -0.72
C ARG A 102 16.90 5.55 0.18
N VAL A 103 17.18 6.81 0.32
CA VAL A 103 16.33 7.75 1.07
C VAL A 103 15.55 8.59 0.08
N MET A 104 14.21 8.56 0.22
CA MET A 104 13.25 9.32 -0.58
C MET A 104 12.46 10.22 0.35
N SER A 105 12.73 11.51 0.34
CA SER A 105 11.96 12.50 1.10
C SER A 105 10.79 13.02 0.26
N LEU A 106 9.59 12.92 0.81
CA LEU A 106 8.35 13.42 0.20
C LEU A 106 8.04 14.80 0.79
N SER A 107 7.96 15.82 -0.07
CA SER A 107 7.69 17.19 0.36
C SER A 107 7.06 18.02 -0.74
N GLN A 108 5.97 18.74 -0.43
CA GLN A 108 5.36 19.78 -1.29
C GLN A 108 5.24 19.38 -2.79
N GLY A 109 4.77 18.16 -3.07
CA GLY A 109 4.62 17.68 -4.44
C GLY A 109 5.94 17.28 -5.12
N MET A 110 7.02 17.08 -4.38
CA MET A 110 8.33 16.68 -4.88
C MET A 110 8.88 15.45 -4.15
N ILE A 111 9.73 14.69 -4.82
CA ILE A 111 10.56 13.63 -4.23
C ILE A 111 12.02 14.09 -4.23
N ASN A 112 12.65 14.09 -3.07
CA ASN A 112 14.03 14.61 -2.87
C ASN A 112 14.20 16.05 -3.40
N GLY A 113 13.17 16.89 -3.24
CA GLY A 113 13.19 18.28 -3.70
C GLY A 113 13.20 18.44 -5.23
N ARG A 114 12.77 17.41 -5.97
CA ARG A 114 12.79 17.38 -7.44
C ARG A 114 11.43 16.97 -7.98
N MET A 115 11.13 17.50 -9.14
CA MET A 115 10.05 17.04 -10.01
C MET A 115 10.62 16.07 -11.05
N MET A 116 9.75 15.24 -11.63
CA MET A 116 10.12 14.27 -12.65
C MET A 116 10.86 14.88 -13.83
N ASN A 117 11.88 14.18 -14.27
CA ASN A 117 12.55 14.42 -15.54
C ASN A 117 12.83 13.08 -16.22
N MET A 118 12.14 12.83 -17.34
CA MET A 118 12.23 11.56 -18.09
C MET A 118 13.63 11.21 -18.60
N THR A 119 14.49 12.22 -18.78
CA THR A 119 15.86 12.02 -19.31
C THR A 119 16.91 11.82 -18.23
N ARG A 120 16.51 11.90 -16.95
CA ARG A 120 17.43 11.80 -15.82
C ARG A 120 16.96 10.70 -14.87
N PRO A 121 17.70 9.60 -14.71
CA PRO A 121 17.45 8.67 -13.60
C PRO A 121 17.69 9.36 -12.25
N ASP A 122 16.74 9.21 -11.33
CA ASP A 122 16.89 9.68 -9.94
C ASP A 122 17.55 8.61 -9.08
N VAL A 123 17.32 7.34 -9.44
CA VAL A 123 17.94 6.16 -8.84
C VAL A 123 18.49 5.26 -9.94
N THR A 124 19.70 4.75 -9.72
CA THR A 124 20.29 3.70 -10.56
C THR A 124 20.58 2.48 -9.71
N ALA A 125 20.13 1.31 -10.14
CA ALA A 125 20.35 0.05 -9.46
C ALA A 125 20.70 -1.08 -10.46
N ARG A 126 21.09 -2.24 -9.93
CA ARG A 126 21.49 -3.38 -10.76
C ARG A 126 20.49 -4.52 -10.63
N LEU A 127 20.23 -5.19 -11.74
CA LEU A 127 19.43 -6.41 -11.78
C LEU A 127 20.00 -7.46 -10.80
N GLY A 128 19.14 -8.22 -10.15
CA GLY A 128 19.49 -9.24 -9.15
C GLY A 128 19.90 -8.68 -7.77
N ARG A 129 19.94 -7.36 -7.60
CA ARG A 129 20.30 -6.75 -6.32
C ARG A 129 19.10 -6.50 -5.44
N THR A 130 19.35 -6.52 -4.14
CA THR A 130 18.39 -6.15 -3.10
C THR A 130 18.76 -4.77 -2.56
N GLU A 131 17.78 -3.91 -2.40
CA GLU A 131 17.97 -2.59 -1.79
C GLU A 131 16.88 -2.32 -0.74
N ILE A 132 17.20 -1.50 0.25
CA ILE A 132 16.22 -0.98 1.21
C ILE A 132 15.88 0.44 0.79
N TRP A 133 14.58 0.73 0.69
CA TRP A 133 14.09 2.08 0.48
C TRP A 133 13.50 2.61 1.79
N ARG A 134 13.91 3.80 2.14
CA ARG A 134 13.42 4.56 3.28
C ARG A 134 12.68 5.77 2.77
N ILE A 135 11.37 5.76 2.89
CA ILE A 135 10.49 6.83 2.44
C ILE A 135 10.15 7.69 3.65
N GLU A 136 10.53 8.96 3.60
CA GLU A 136 10.31 9.93 4.66
C GLU A 136 9.27 10.96 4.22
N ASN A 137 8.12 10.95 4.86
CA ASN A 137 7.11 11.95 4.61
C ASN A 137 7.33 13.17 5.52
N LEU A 138 7.82 14.26 4.96
CA LEU A 138 8.19 15.47 5.69
C LEU A 138 7.05 16.46 5.87
N VAL A 139 5.85 16.14 5.36
CA VAL A 139 4.70 17.06 5.36
C VAL A 139 3.49 16.48 6.10
N GLY A 140 2.55 17.37 6.40
CA GLY A 140 1.34 17.06 7.16
C GLY A 140 0.21 16.44 6.34
N MET A 141 0.51 15.67 5.30
CA MET A 141 -0.46 14.96 4.49
C MET A 141 0.07 13.57 4.15
N ASP A 142 -0.82 12.58 4.07
CA ASP A 142 -0.47 11.22 3.64
C ASP A 142 -0.12 11.19 2.16
N HIS A 143 0.89 10.36 1.81
CA HIS A 143 1.30 10.13 0.43
C HIS A 143 1.36 8.63 0.15
N PRO A 144 0.47 8.07 -0.67
CA PRO A 144 0.62 6.71 -1.19
C PRO A 144 1.82 6.68 -2.15
N PHE A 145 2.87 5.97 -1.78
CA PHE A 145 4.08 5.82 -2.59
C PHE A 145 3.99 4.52 -3.39
N HIS A 146 4.11 4.62 -4.72
CA HIS A 146 4.08 3.50 -5.64
C HIS A 146 5.43 3.31 -6.33
N LEU A 147 5.84 2.04 -6.49
CA LEU A 147 7.01 1.62 -7.25
C LEU A 147 6.58 0.70 -8.40
N HIS A 148 6.83 1.13 -9.63
CA HIS A 148 6.55 0.33 -10.82
C HIS A 148 7.48 -0.86 -10.95
N GLY A 149 6.98 -1.93 -11.57
CA GLY A 149 7.74 -3.08 -12.04
C GLY A 149 8.20 -4.07 -10.98
N PHE A 150 8.25 -3.67 -9.72
CA PHE A 150 8.79 -4.49 -8.63
C PHE A 150 7.88 -4.46 -7.41
N GLN A 151 7.62 -5.64 -6.86
CA GLN A 151 6.97 -5.73 -5.56
C GLN A 151 8.01 -5.69 -4.44
N PHE A 152 7.63 -5.11 -3.31
CA PHE A 152 8.45 -4.96 -2.13
C PHE A 152 7.77 -5.52 -0.88
N GLN A 153 8.53 -5.66 0.19
CA GLN A 153 8.03 -6.01 1.51
C GLN A 153 8.34 -4.88 2.48
N VAL A 154 7.31 -4.36 3.16
CA VAL A 154 7.50 -3.34 4.20
C VAL A 154 8.21 -3.99 5.38
N ILE A 155 9.26 -3.33 5.86
CA ILE A 155 10.06 -3.75 7.02
C ILE A 155 9.44 -3.18 8.29
N ASP A 156 9.27 -1.85 8.30
CA ASP A 156 8.72 -1.13 9.46
C ASP A 156 8.15 0.24 9.08
N ARG A 157 7.43 0.81 10.07
CA ARG A 157 6.89 2.16 10.09
C ARG A 157 7.40 2.87 11.34
N ASN A 158 8.16 3.94 11.20
CA ASN A 158 8.81 4.64 12.32
C ASN A 158 9.61 3.70 13.24
N GLY A 159 10.24 2.66 12.67
CA GLY A 159 10.99 1.65 13.41
C GLY A 159 10.14 0.55 14.06
N VAL A 160 8.81 0.60 13.96
CA VAL A 160 7.91 -0.47 14.42
C VAL A 160 7.72 -1.48 13.28
N PRO A 161 8.10 -2.75 13.44
CA PRO A 161 7.94 -3.77 12.40
C PRO A 161 6.50 -3.94 11.95
N GLU A 162 6.30 -4.23 10.65
CA GLU A 162 4.99 -4.61 10.15
C GLU A 162 4.50 -5.91 10.82
N PRO A 163 3.21 -5.99 11.18
CA PRO A 163 2.69 -7.13 11.94
C PRO A 163 2.63 -8.43 11.12
N PHE A 164 2.65 -8.33 9.80
CA PHE A 164 2.66 -9.47 8.88
C PHE A 164 3.37 -9.12 7.59
N ARG A 165 3.99 -10.12 6.96
CA ARG A 165 4.68 -9.96 5.69
C ARG A 165 3.70 -10.06 4.54
N SER A 166 3.87 -9.17 3.56
CA SER A 166 3.07 -9.17 2.33
C SER A 166 3.88 -8.60 1.17
N TRP A 167 3.48 -8.94 -0.04
CA TRP A 167 3.97 -8.30 -1.24
C TRP A 167 3.13 -7.07 -1.56
N LYS A 168 3.80 -5.93 -1.75
CA LYS A 168 3.15 -4.66 -2.07
C LYS A 168 3.87 -3.97 -3.21
N ASP A 169 3.15 -3.12 -3.91
CA ASP A 169 3.68 -2.16 -4.88
C ASP A 169 3.29 -0.72 -4.54
N VAL A 170 2.33 -0.55 -3.61
CA VAL A 170 1.94 0.75 -3.04
C VAL A 170 2.04 0.69 -1.53
N VAL A 171 2.50 1.76 -0.90
CA VAL A 171 2.45 1.91 0.55
C VAL A 171 2.03 3.32 0.93
N ASN A 172 0.96 3.45 1.72
CA ASN A 172 0.59 4.74 2.27
C ASN A 172 1.64 5.18 3.31
N VAL A 173 2.33 6.28 3.05
CA VAL A 173 3.25 6.91 3.99
C VAL A 173 2.49 8.03 4.67
N ARG A 174 2.11 7.82 5.93
CA ARG A 174 1.29 8.77 6.68
C ARG A 174 2.02 10.08 6.90
N LYS A 175 1.27 11.11 7.25
CA LYS A 175 1.82 12.40 7.66
C LYS A 175 2.93 12.24 8.71
N HIS A 176 4.10 12.80 8.44
CA HIS A 176 5.30 12.74 9.31
C HIS A 176 5.79 11.31 9.63
N GLU A 177 5.47 10.34 8.80
CA GLU A 177 5.89 8.95 8.94
C GLU A 177 7.13 8.65 8.11
N THR A 178 7.94 7.74 8.60
CA THR A 178 9.00 7.07 7.84
C THR A 178 8.62 5.60 7.65
N VAL A 179 8.59 5.14 6.41
CA VAL A 179 8.39 3.73 6.06
C VAL A 179 9.66 3.18 5.45
N ARG A 180 10.10 1.99 5.90
CA ARG A 180 11.17 1.25 5.22
C ARG A 180 10.59 0.02 4.56
N PHE A 181 10.98 -0.22 3.32
CA PHE A 181 10.69 -1.47 2.63
C PHE A 181 11.95 -2.02 1.96
N VAL A 182 11.94 -3.32 1.70
CA VAL A 182 12.99 -4.02 0.95
C VAL A 182 12.43 -4.44 -0.40
N VAL A 183 13.20 -4.19 -1.45
CA VAL A 183 12.89 -4.60 -2.82
C VAL A 183 14.07 -5.37 -3.41
N ARG A 184 13.76 -6.35 -4.26
CA ARG A 184 14.74 -7.06 -5.08
C ARG A 184 14.38 -6.91 -6.55
N TYR A 185 15.36 -6.58 -7.38
CA TYR A 185 15.18 -6.33 -8.80
C TYR A 185 15.48 -7.60 -9.60
N ASP A 186 14.53 -8.54 -9.67
CA ASP A 186 14.80 -9.88 -10.21
C ASP A 186 14.58 -10.01 -11.72
N ASP A 187 13.58 -9.31 -12.28
CA ASP A 187 13.01 -9.75 -13.55
C ASP A 187 13.29 -8.82 -14.73
N PHE A 188 13.34 -7.50 -14.51
CA PHE A 188 13.27 -6.55 -15.61
C PHE A 188 14.32 -5.46 -15.51
N GLN A 189 14.97 -5.18 -16.64
CA GLN A 189 15.80 -4.01 -16.85
C GLN A 189 14.98 -2.88 -17.44
N GLY A 190 15.58 -1.69 -17.49
CA GLY A 190 15.00 -0.53 -18.14
C GLY A 190 14.70 0.61 -17.19
N MET A 191 13.87 1.51 -17.65
CA MET A 191 13.46 2.70 -16.91
C MET A 191 12.09 2.48 -16.31
N TRP A 192 12.01 2.59 -15.00
CA TRP A 192 10.81 2.41 -14.20
C TRP A 192 10.48 3.70 -13.46
N MET A 193 9.23 3.88 -13.11
CA MET A 193 8.80 5.05 -12.34
C MET A 193 8.56 4.67 -10.88
N PHE A 194 8.70 5.64 -10.01
CA PHE A 194 8.14 5.65 -8.68
C PHE A 194 7.49 7.01 -8.45
N HIS A 195 6.37 7.05 -7.74
CA HIS A 195 5.61 8.29 -7.59
C HIS A 195 4.64 8.26 -6.39
N CYS A 196 4.14 9.44 -6.03
CA CYS A 196 2.96 9.56 -5.21
C CYS A 196 1.72 9.22 -6.04
N HIS A 197 0.78 8.44 -5.49
CA HIS A 197 -0.44 8.03 -6.20
C HIS A 197 -1.65 8.94 -5.91
N ILE A 198 -1.42 10.17 -5.47
CA ILE A 198 -2.43 11.24 -5.50
C ILE A 198 -2.34 11.87 -6.88
N LEU A 199 -3.41 11.79 -7.67
CA LEU A 199 -3.42 12.19 -9.08
C LEU A 199 -2.90 13.61 -9.29
N ASP A 200 -3.37 14.59 -8.50
CA ASP A 200 -2.88 15.98 -8.59
C ASP A 200 -1.37 16.09 -8.33
N HIS A 201 -0.80 15.27 -7.46
CA HIS A 201 0.63 15.28 -7.18
C HIS A 201 1.43 14.61 -8.31
N GLU A 202 0.90 13.51 -8.84
CA GLU A 202 1.49 12.79 -9.98
C GLU A 202 1.54 13.70 -11.20
N ASP A 203 0.41 14.35 -11.56
CA ASP A 203 0.30 15.27 -12.69
C ASP A 203 1.22 16.49 -12.54
N HIS A 204 1.48 16.94 -11.32
CA HIS A 204 2.45 18.00 -11.03
C HIS A 204 3.90 17.53 -10.91
N GLY A 205 4.17 16.23 -11.16
CA GLY A 205 5.53 15.70 -11.27
C GLY A 205 6.13 15.18 -9.95
N MET A 206 5.33 14.82 -8.94
CA MET A 206 5.81 14.12 -7.73
C MET A 206 6.18 12.68 -8.05
N MET A 207 7.17 12.53 -8.90
CA MET A 207 7.64 11.29 -9.50
C MET A 207 9.15 11.29 -9.65
N GLY A 208 9.71 10.09 -9.83
CA GLY A 208 11.11 9.89 -10.15
C GLY A 208 11.31 8.67 -11.05
N VAL A 209 12.52 8.55 -11.58
CA VAL A 209 12.92 7.50 -12.51
C VAL A 209 13.94 6.58 -11.86
N LEU A 210 13.64 5.28 -11.85
CA LEU A 210 14.53 4.19 -11.46
C LEU A 210 15.07 3.51 -12.72
N ALA A 211 16.39 3.56 -12.91
CA ALA A 211 17.06 2.85 -13.99
C ALA A 211 17.69 1.55 -13.48
N ILE A 212 17.31 0.42 -14.08
CA ILE A 212 17.85 -0.90 -13.76
C ILE A 212 18.75 -1.37 -14.92
N HIS A 213 19.99 -1.69 -14.58
CA HIS A 213 21.01 -2.19 -15.51
C HIS A 213 21.56 -3.55 -15.07
N HIS A 214 22.29 -4.23 -15.95
CA HIS A 214 23.09 -5.44 -15.60
C HIS A 214 24.17 -5.18 -14.58
#